data_da6a197e44b3463774d0a26aa7b6c11e
#
_entry.id   da6a197e44b3463774d0a26aa7b6c11e
#
_cell.length_a   1.000
_cell.length_b   1.000
_cell.length_c   1.000
_cell.angle_alpha   90.00
_cell.angle_beta   90.00
_cell.angle_gamma   90.00
#
_symmetry.space_group_name_H-M   'P 1'
#
loop_
_entity.id
_entity.type
_entity.pdbx_description
1 polymer ?
#
loop_
_entity_poly.entity_id
_entity_poly.type
_entity_poly.pdbx_seq_one_letter_code
_entity_poly.pdbx_strand_id
1 'polypeptide(L)'
;MSFIEADYEWFNLINSKVQQYPLLDNIMIFFAEYVQYAFVLLILMLWLLNKSNFRVIAFQAMFSFTLAYSINRIIELFIYRERPFISHEIIQLVEHSANSSFPSDHATSAIAIAVTLWLSSHHFKYTWFILAVVIAFSRIWVGVHYPLDVVAGILNGVIIALFTHYLLFKVKPITLLIERPIFQGQGRMKDC
;
A
#
# COMPACT_ATOMS: atom_id res chain seq x y z
N MET A 1 13.83 22.02 -19.22
CA MET A 1 13.76 21.23 -17.97
C MET A 1 13.20 19.88 -18.32
N SER A 2 13.98 18.82 -18.16
CA SER A 2 13.51 17.45 -18.37
C SER A 2 12.55 17.04 -17.23
N PHE A 3 11.71 16.00 -17.46
CA PHE A 3 10.84 15.46 -16.39
C PHE A 3 11.64 14.97 -15.17
N ILE A 4 12.85 14.46 -15.40
CA ILE A 4 13.76 13.98 -14.35
C ILE A 4 14.29 15.13 -13.50
N GLU A 5 14.66 16.25 -14.13
CA GLU A 5 15.12 17.46 -13.42
C GLU A 5 13.99 18.05 -12.56
N ALA A 6 12.76 18.14 -13.10
CA ALA A 6 11.60 18.61 -12.36
C ALA A 6 11.28 17.74 -11.13
N ASP A 7 11.36 16.41 -11.29
CA ASP A 7 11.10 15.45 -10.21
C ASP A 7 12.15 15.58 -9.09
N TYR A 8 13.42 15.78 -9.47
CA TYR A 8 14.48 16.02 -8.48
C TYR A 8 14.29 17.38 -7.76
N GLU A 9 13.88 18.43 -8.47
CA GLU A 9 13.61 19.73 -7.84
C GLU A 9 12.47 19.63 -6.82
N TRP A 10 11.38 18.93 -7.15
CA TRP A 10 10.28 18.69 -6.20
C TRP A 10 10.73 17.86 -5.01
N PHE A 11 11.56 16.84 -5.26
CA PHE A 11 12.17 16.06 -4.18
C PHE A 11 13.01 16.96 -3.26
N ASN A 12 13.87 17.77 -3.83
CA ASN A 12 14.77 18.64 -3.08
C ASN A 12 14.04 19.72 -2.27
N LEU A 13 12.92 20.26 -2.79
CA LEU A 13 12.04 21.18 -2.05
C LEU A 13 11.50 20.55 -0.76
N ILE A 14 11.23 19.25 -0.77
CA ILE A 14 10.74 18.50 0.39
C ILE A 14 11.92 18.11 1.28
N ASN A 15 12.95 17.47 0.73
CA ASN A 15 14.09 16.94 1.47
C ASN A 15 14.92 18.03 2.15
N SER A 16 14.99 19.24 1.56
CA SER A 16 15.66 20.40 2.19
C SER A 16 15.00 20.84 3.51
N LYS A 17 13.78 20.39 3.84
CA LYS A 17 13.09 20.68 5.12
C LYS A 17 13.39 19.64 6.19
N VAL A 18 13.93 18.52 5.81
CA VAL A 18 14.34 17.45 6.73
C VAL A 18 15.39 17.99 7.70
N GLN A 19 15.35 17.52 8.95
CA GLN A 19 16.16 18.00 10.08
C GLN A 19 15.86 19.43 10.55
N GLN A 20 15.03 20.20 9.86
CA GLN A 20 14.55 21.49 10.36
C GLN A 20 13.40 21.33 11.36
N TYR A 21 12.67 20.21 11.29
CA TYR A 21 11.50 19.91 12.12
C TYR A 21 11.60 18.51 12.73
N PRO A 22 12.38 18.29 13.81
CA PRO A 22 12.66 16.95 14.37
C PRO A 22 11.42 16.15 14.76
N LEU A 23 10.35 16.81 15.21
CA LEU A 23 9.09 16.13 15.51
C LEU A 23 8.45 15.56 14.25
N LEU A 24 8.46 16.32 13.15
CA LEU A 24 7.92 15.88 11.86
C LEU A 24 8.76 14.74 11.27
N ASP A 25 10.09 14.82 11.42
CA ASP A 25 10.98 13.74 10.98
C ASP A 25 10.66 12.42 11.68
N ASN A 26 10.50 12.44 13.00
CA ASN A 26 10.12 11.25 13.78
C ASN A 26 8.74 10.70 13.38
N ILE A 27 7.77 11.57 13.12
CA ILE A 27 6.45 11.17 12.60
C ILE A 27 6.59 10.52 11.23
N MET A 28 7.34 11.10 10.30
CA MET A 28 7.52 10.56 8.96
C MET A 28 8.31 9.25 8.96
N ILE A 29 9.32 9.11 9.81
CA ILE A 29 10.03 7.84 10.04
C ILE A 29 9.04 6.78 10.54
N PHE A 30 8.20 7.10 11.52
CA PHE A 30 7.20 6.16 12.04
C PHE A 30 6.22 5.70 10.95
N PHE A 31 5.74 6.62 10.10
CA PHE A 31 4.88 6.26 8.97
C PHE A 31 5.61 5.44 7.90
N ALA A 32 6.86 5.76 7.62
CA ALA A 32 7.65 5.05 6.62
C ALA A 32 7.99 3.61 7.02
N GLU A 33 8.24 3.35 8.32
CA GLU A 33 8.75 2.07 8.80
C GLU A 33 7.65 1.16 9.39
N TYR A 34 6.69 1.73 10.13
CA TYR A 34 5.82 0.92 11.00
C TYR A 34 4.35 0.90 10.57
N VAL A 35 3.80 2.01 10.06
CA VAL A 35 2.35 2.12 9.84
C VAL A 35 1.84 1.17 8.76
N GLN A 36 2.68 0.75 7.83
CA GLN A 36 2.32 -0.28 6.84
C GLN A 36 1.85 -1.60 7.51
N TYR A 37 2.40 -1.96 8.68
CA TYR A 37 1.98 -3.17 9.40
C TYR A 37 0.56 -3.09 9.93
N ALA A 38 0.02 -1.87 10.14
CA ALA A 38 -1.38 -1.68 10.51
C ALA A 38 -2.34 -2.21 9.43
N PHE A 39 -1.97 -2.10 8.14
CA PHE A 39 -2.75 -2.67 7.04
C PHE A 39 -2.74 -4.20 7.06
N VAL A 40 -1.58 -4.81 7.37
CA VAL A 40 -1.47 -6.26 7.52
C VAL A 40 -2.35 -6.75 8.68
N LEU A 41 -2.25 -6.09 9.83
CA LEU A 41 -3.06 -6.41 11.01
C LEU A 41 -4.57 -6.23 10.73
N LEU A 42 -4.96 -5.20 9.99
CA LEU A 42 -6.35 -5.00 9.58
C LEU A 42 -6.84 -6.16 8.72
N ILE A 43 -6.09 -6.57 7.70
CA ILE A 43 -6.49 -7.68 6.82
C ILE A 43 -6.64 -8.97 7.63
N LEU A 44 -5.69 -9.26 8.53
CA LEU A 44 -5.77 -10.41 9.43
C LEU A 44 -6.99 -10.33 10.34
N MET A 45 -7.27 -9.18 10.94
CA MET A 45 -8.44 -8.97 11.78
C MET A 45 -9.74 -9.19 11.00
N LEU A 46 -9.88 -8.61 9.81
CA LEU A 46 -11.06 -8.80 8.96
C LEU A 46 -11.26 -10.28 8.58
N TRP A 47 -10.17 -10.99 8.34
CA TRP A 47 -10.21 -12.43 8.05
C TRP A 47 -10.67 -13.27 9.25
N LEU A 48 -10.13 -12.99 10.43
CA LEU A 48 -10.38 -13.73 11.67
C LEU A 48 -11.77 -13.45 12.28
N LEU A 49 -12.38 -12.29 12.01
CA LEU A 49 -13.74 -11.96 12.47
C LEU A 49 -14.83 -12.92 11.94
N ASN A 50 -14.48 -13.78 11.00
CA ASN A 50 -15.34 -14.85 10.46
C ASN A 50 -16.73 -14.41 9.98
N LYS A 51 -16.91 -13.13 9.64
CA LYS A 51 -18.10 -12.62 8.97
C LYS A 51 -17.86 -12.67 7.46
N SER A 52 -18.82 -13.21 6.70
CA SER A 52 -18.69 -13.41 5.25
C SER A 52 -18.21 -12.14 4.52
N ASN A 53 -18.86 -11.01 4.77
CA ASN A 53 -18.51 -9.73 4.13
C ASN A 53 -17.07 -9.28 4.46
N PHE A 54 -16.59 -9.46 5.70
CA PHE A 54 -15.24 -9.06 6.09
C PHE A 54 -14.18 -9.94 5.46
N ARG A 55 -14.46 -11.24 5.32
CA ARG A 55 -13.54 -12.18 4.65
C ARG A 55 -13.41 -11.88 3.17
N VAL A 56 -14.51 -11.52 2.50
CA VAL A 56 -14.47 -11.08 1.10
C VAL A 56 -13.61 -9.82 0.95
N ILE A 57 -13.78 -8.83 1.84
CA ILE A 57 -12.97 -7.60 1.84
C ILE A 57 -11.49 -7.92 2.08
N ALA A 58 -11.18 -8.77 3.07
CA ALA A 58 -9.82 -9.16 3.38
C ALA A 58 -9.14 -9.89 2.21
N PHE A 59 -9.85 -10.83 1.58
CA PHE A 59 -9.37 -11.52 0.39
C PHE A 59 -9.12 -10.56 -0.77
N GLN A 60 -10.06 -9.65 -1.03
CA GLN A 60 -9.94 -8.68 -2.09
C GLN A 60 -8.75 -7.74 -1.85
N ALA A 61 -8.57 -7.26 -0.60
CA ALA A 61 -7.43 -6.40 -0.24
C ALA A 61 -6.09 -7.12 -0.40
N MET A 62 -6.00 -8.38 0.04
CA MET A 62 -4.81 -9.20 -0.12
C MET A 62 -4.51 -9.48 -1.60
N PHE A 63 -5.54 -9.80 -2.39
CA PHE A 63 -5.39 -10.05 -3.83
C PHE A 63 -4.95 -8.78 -4.58
N SER A 64 -5.57 -7.62 -4.28
CA SER A 64 -5.17 -6.33 -4.84
C SER A 64 -3.73 -5.98 -4.50
N PHE A 65 -3.35 -6.13 -3.23
CA PHE A 65 -1.97 -5.92 -2.77
C PHE A 65 -0.98 -6.80 -3.54
N THR A 66 -1.23 -8.12 -3.58
CA THR A 66 -0.32 -9.08 -4.22
C THR A 66 -0.17 -8.79 -5.71
N LEU A 67 -1.28 -8.51 -6.40
CA LEU A 67 -1.26 -8.22 -7.83
C LEU A 67 -0.54 -6.89 -8.11
N ALA A 68 -0.83 -5.84 -7.35
CA ALA A 68 -0.20 -4.52 -7.53
C ALA A 68 1.31 -4.58 -7.26
N TYR A 69 1.73 -5.30 -6.21
CA TYR A 69 3.13 -5.54 -5.90
C TYR A 69 3.83 -6.34 -7.01
N SER A 70 3.18 -7.39 -7.53
CA SER A 70 3.73 -8.19 -8.64
C SER A 70 3.93 -7.36 -9.91
N ILE A 71 3.00 -6.44 -10.18
CA ILE A 71 3.13 -5.52 -11.31
C ILE A 71 4.30 -4.56 -11.11
N ASN A 72 4.53 -4.05 -9.90
CA ASN A 72 5.72 -3.25 -9.61
C ASN A 72 7.00 -4.04 -9.91
N ARG A 73 7.08 -5.32 -9.49
CA ARG A 73 8.24 -6.18 -9.80
C ARG A 73 8.44 -6.37 -11.30
N ILE A 74 7.36 -6.48 -12.07
CA ILE A 74 7.44 -6.57 -13.53
C ILE A 74 7.93 -5.24 -14.13
N ILE A 75 7.39 -4.11 -13.68
CA ILE A 75 7.82 -2.78 -14.15
C ILE A 75 9.31 -2.56 -13.88
N GLU A 76 9.79 -2.94 -12.69
CA GLU A 76 11.20 -2.83 -12.29
C GLU A 76 12.16 -3.59 -13.22
N LEU A 77 11.72 -4.70 -13.84
CA LEU A 77 12.53 -5.44 -14.82
C LEU A 77 12.81 -4.62 -16.11
N PHE A 78 11.93 -3.67 -16.44
CA PHE A 78 12.03 -2.87 -17.66
C PHE A 78 12.49 -1.44 -17.38
N ILE A 79 12.22 -0.91 -16.18
CA ILE A 79 12.52 0.49 -15.80
C ILE A 79 13.28 0.46 -14.48
N TYR A 80 14.60 0.47 -14.59
CA TYR A 80 15.46 0.64 -13.41
C TYR A 80 15.71 2.12 -13.15
N ARG A 81 15.51 2.56 -11.91
CA ARG A 81 15.80 3.92 -11.46
C ARG A 81 16.57 3.88 -10.15
N GLU A 82 17.72 4.55 -10.12
CA GLU A 82 18.48 4.71 -8.88
C GLU A 82 17.67 5.54 -7.86
N ARG A 83 17.87 5.21 -6.58
CA ARG A 83 17.24 5.94 -5.48
C ARG A 83 17.90 7.29 -5.25
N PRO A 84 17.18 8.29 -4.65
CA PRO A 84 17.73 9.61 -4.38
C PRO A 84 19.07 9.57 -3.64
N PHE A 85 19.21 8.72 -2.63
CA PHE A 85 20.43 8.59 -1.83
C PHE A 85 21.63 7.91 -2.53
N ILE A 86 21.40 7.33 -3.71
CA ILE A 86 22.47 6.78 -4.56
C ILE A 86 22.99 7.85 -5.52
N SER A 87 22.06 8.60 -6.15
CA SER A 87 22.39 9.52 -7.23
C SER A 87 22.74 10.94 -6.76
N HIS A 88 22.38 11.29 -5.51
CA HIS A 88 22.51 12.65 -4.99
C HIS A 88 22.96 12.67 -3.53
N GLU A 89 23.67 13.73 -3.13
CA GLU A 89 23.92 14.05 -1.73
C GLU A 89 22.63 14.62 -1.11
N ILE A 90 21.93 13.81 -0.32
CA ILE A 90 20.64 14.15 0.28
C ILE A 90 20.60 13.76 1.76
N ILE A 91 19.59 14.22 2.48
CA ILE A 91 19.33 13.77 3.85
C ILE A 91 18.44 12.53 3.79
N GLN A 92 19.02 11.38 4.15
CA GLN A 92 18.31 10.11 4.27
C GLN A 92 18.06 9.83 5.76
N LEU A 93 16.77 9.62 6.14
CA LEU A 93 16.39 9.39 7.54
C LEU A 93 16.23 7.92 7.89
N VAL A 94 16.08 7.02 6.93
CA VAL A 94 15.91 5.57 7.13
C VAL A 94 16.80 4.79 6.18
N GLU A 95 17.39 3.71 6.67
CA GLU A 95 18.18 2.82 5.82
C GLU A 95 17.29 2.10 4.81
N HIS A 96 17.78 1.95 3.60
CA HIS A 96 17.10 1.22 2.55
C HIS A 96 18.09 0.55 1.59
N SER A 97 17.71 -0.60 1.04
CA SER A 97 18.53 -1.29 0.03
C SER A 97 18.64 -0.48 -1.26
N ALA A 98 19.82 -0.58 -1.93
CA ALA A 98 20.11 0.10 -3.19
C ALA A 98 19.50 -0.63 -4.41
N ASN A 99 18.22 -1.04 -4.30
CA ASN A 99 17.44 -1.57 -5.43
C ASN A 99 16.71 -0.45 -6.19
N SER A 100 15.94 -0.79 -7.23
CA SER A 100 15.20 0.20 -8.00
C SER A 100 14.29 1.06 -7.13
N SER A 101 14.25 2.37 -7.44
CA SER A 101 13.36 3.32 -6.80
C SER A 101 11.93 3.29 -7.37
N PHE A 102 11.77 2.91 -8.64
CA PHE A 102 10.53 3.05 -9.37
C PHE A 102 9.85 1.70 -9.66
N PRO A 103 8.53 1.58 -9.43
CA PRO A 103 7.65 2.44 -8.64
C PRO A 103 7.77 2.19 -7.13
N SER A 104 7.20 3.07 -6.28
CA SER A 104 7.24 2.89 -4.82
C SER A 104 6.31 1.78 -4.34
N ASP A 105 6.87 0.68 -3.80
CA ASP A 105 6.10 -0.47 -3.28
C ASP A 105 5.22 -0.10 -2.08
N HIS A 106 5.72 0.74 -1.17
CA HIS A 106 4.95 1.19 -0.01
C HIS A 106 3.72 2.00 -0.42
N ALA A 107 3.89 2.94 -1.36
CA ALA A 107 2.79 3.72 -1.90
C ALA A 107 1.78 2.81 -2.61
N THR A 108 2.25 1.92 -3.47
CA THR A 108 1.42 0.95 -4.22
C THR A 108 0.59 0.09 -3.27
N SER A 109 1.24 -0.53 -2.30
CA SER A 109 0.61 -1.48 -1.37
C SER A 109 -0.43 -0.80 -0.48
N ALA A 110 -0.06 0.32 0.14
CA ALA A 110 -0.96 1.06 1.02
C ALA A 110 -2.20 1.57 0.28
N ILE A 111 -2.01 2.13 -0.92
CA ILE A 111 -3.11 2.64 -1.75
C ILE A 111 -4.00 1.50 -2.28
N ALA A 112 -3.44 0.39 -2.74
CA ALA A 112 -4.23 -0.74 -3.22
C ALA A 112 -5.18 -1.27 -2.14
N ILE A 113 -4.69 -1.42 -0.89
CA ILE A 113 -5.50 -1.84 0.24
C ILE A 113 -6.53 -0.77 0.60
N ALA A 114 -6.12 0.50 0.73
CA ALA A 114 -7.01 1.60 1.13
C ALA A 114 -8.16 1.82 0.15
N VAL A 115 -7.88 1.77 -1.16
CA VAL A 115 -8.92 1.90 -2.21
C VAL A 115 -9.86 0.69 -2.19
N THR A 116 -9.35 -0.52 -1.95
CA THR A 116 -10.21 -1.70 -1.78
C THR A 116 -11.18 -1.52 -0.61
N LEU A 117 -10.70 -1.04 0.55
CA LEU A 117 -11.55 -0.73 1.70
C LEU A 117 -12.57 0.36 1.39
N TRP A 118 -12.16 1.37 0.62
CA TRP A 118 -13.06 2.44 0.17
C TRP A 118 -14.20 1.92 -0.68
N LEU A 119 -13.90 1.10 -1.67
CA LEU A 119 -14.89 0.51 -2.57
C LEU A 119 -15.85 -0.47 -1.85
N SER A 120 -15.39 -1.08 -0.77
CA SER A 120 -16.20 -1.98 0.07
C SER A 120 -17.09 -1.26 1.08
N SER A 121 -17.20 0.07 1.02
CA SER A 121 -18.03 0.91 1.92
C SER A 121 -17.73 0.71 3.43
N HIS A 122 -16.49 0.41 3.77
CA HIS A 122 -16.09 0.19 5.16
C HIS A 122 -16.18 1.49 5.97
N HIS A 123 -16.64 1.40 7.25
CA HIS A 123 -16.87 2.56 8.11
C HIS A 123 -15.65 3.48 8.28
N PHE A 124 -14.42 2.92 8.30
CA PHE A 124 -13.18 3.66 8.47
C PHE A 124 -12.42 3.93 7.17
N LYS A 125 -13.09 3.92 6.01
CA LYS A 125 -12.46 4.08 4.68
C LYS A 125 -11.60 5.34 4.55
N TYR A 126 -12.06 6.48 5.10
CA TYR A 126 -11.32 7.75 5.07
C TYR A 126 -10.02 7.68 5.89
N THR A 127 -10.07 7.05 7.07
CA THR A 127 -8.90 6.87 7.93
C THR A 127 -7.81 6.08 7.21
N TRP A 128 -8.18 4.94 6.62
CA TRP A 128 -7.22 4.10 5.89
C TRP A 128 -6.68 4.79 4.65
N PHE A 129 -7.51 5.56 3.95
CA PHE A 129 -7.05 6.32 2.79
C PHE A 129 -6.08 7.43 3.19
N ILE A 130 -6.35 8.19 4.25
CA ILE A 130 -5.43 9.21 4.78
C ILE A 130 -4.12 8.57 5.22
N LEU A 131 -4.17 7.45 5.95
CA LEU A 131 -2.96 6.72 6.35
C LEU A 131 -2.12 6.30 5.13
N ALA A 132 -2.77 5.78 4.08
CA ALA A 132 -2.07 5.39 2.86
C ALA A 132 -1.38 6.57 2.16
N VAL A 133 -2.04 7.73 2.10
CA VAL A 133 -1.45 8.96 1.54
C VAL A 133 -0.27 9.44 2.37
N VAL A 134 -0.38 9.40 3.71
CA VAL A 134 0.73 9.79 4.60
C VAL A 134 1.91 8.83 4.48
N ILE A 135 1.66 7.51 4.39
CA ILE A 135 2.71 6.52 4.10
C ILE A 135 3.39 6.83 2.76
N ALA A 136 2.61 7.09 1.71
CA ALA A 136 3.17 7.40 0.40
C ALA A 136 4.06 8.66 0.43
N PHE A 137 3.58 9.73 1.08
CA PHE A 137 4.35 10.98 1.24
C PHE A 137 5.60 10.79 2.12
N SER A 138 5.50 9.98 3.18
CA SER A 138 6.64 9.75 4.08
C SER A 138 7.85 9.17 3.35
N ARG A 139 7.65 8.41 2.24
CA ARG A 139 8.74 7.84 1.45
C ARG A 139 9.59 8.91 0.74
N ILE A 140 8.96 10.03 0.36
CA ILE A 140 9.68 11.18 -0.19
C ILE A 140 10.43 11.89 0.92
N TRP A 141 9.75 12.15 2.05
CA TRP A 141 10.31 12.86 3.20
C TRP A 141 11.57 12.19 3.73
N VAL A 142 11.51 10.86 3.96
CA VAL A 142 12.67 10.12 4.50
C VAL A 142 13.80 9.88 3.48
N GLY A 143 13.68 10.36 2.25
CA GLY A 143 14.74 10.40 1.26
C GLY A 143 14.94 9.11 0.44
N VAL A 144 13.94 8.21 0.38
CA VAL A 144 14.10 6.90 -0.30
C VAL A 144 13.43 6.80 -1.66
N HIS A 145 12.51 7.72 -2.00
CA HIS A 145 11.81 7.76 -3.28
C HIS A 145 11.65 9.18 -3.80
N TYR A 146 11.66 9.33 -5.11
CA TYR A 146 11.27 10.57 -5.78
C TYR A 146 9.73 10.72 -5.81
N PRO A 147 9.20 11.95 -5.97
CA PRO A 147 7.75 12.18 -6.11
C PRO A 147 7.10 11.34 -7.22
N LEU A 148 7.74 11.20 -8.39
CA LEU A 148 7.17 10.41 -9.49
C LEU A 148 7.12 8.91 -9.19
N ASP A 149 8.06 8.37 -8.40
CA ASP A 149 8.01 6.96 -7.97
C ASP A 149 6.76 6.70 -7.13
N VAL A 150 6.46 7.66 -6.25
CA VAL A 150 5.28 7.62 -5.37
C VAL A 150 3.99 7.79 -6.15
N VAL A 151 3.94 8.75 -7.09
CA VAL A 151 2.78 8.96 -7.97
C VAL A 151 2.52 7.71 -8.82
N ALA A 152 3.55 7.10 -9.41
CA ALA A 152 3.41 5.86 -10.17
C ALA A 152 2.89 4.70 -9.29
N GLY A 153 3.40 4.59 -8.07
CA GLY A 153 2.92 3.61 -7.09
C GLY A 153 1.45 3.83 -6.72
N ILE A 154 1.04 5.08 -6.48
CA ILE A 154 -0.36 5.44 -6.22
C ILE A 154 -1.25 5.05 -7.41
N LEU A 155 -0.86 5.41 -8.63
CA LEU A 155 -1.61 5.08 -9.84
C LEU A 155 -1.76 3.57 -10.02
N ASN A 156 -0.67 2.80 -9.89
CA ASN A 156 -0.74 1.35 -9.94
C ASN A 156 -1.68 0.79 -8.87
N GLY A 157 -1.55 1.22 -7.62
CA GLY A 157 -2.41 0.79 -6.51
C GLY A 157 -3.90 1.04 -6.78
N VAL A 158 -4.26 2.24 -7.27
CA VAL A 158 -5.64 2.59 -7.63
C VAL A 158 -6.16 1.72 -8.77
N ILE A 159 -5.40 1.63 -9.87
CA ILE A 159 -5.81 0.88 -11.08
C ILE A 159 -6.07 -0.59 -10.71
N ILE A 160 -5.17 -1.20 -9.96
CA ILE A 160 -5.29 -2.61 -9.59
C ILE A 160 -6.43 -2.84 -8.58
N ALA A 161 -6.64 -1.94 -7.63
CA ALA A 161 -7.77 -2.05 -6.71
C ALA A 161 -9.12 -1.95 -7.45
N LEU A 162 -9.25 -1.05 -8.40
CA LEU A 162 -10.44 -0.94 -9.26
C LEU A 162 -10.63 -2.19 -10.13
N PHE A 163 -9.56 -2.66 -10.75
CA PHE A 163 -9.60 -3.86 -11.60
C PHE A 163 -10.00 -5.10 -10.80
N THR A 164 -9.40 -5.34 -9.64
CA THR A 164 -9.71 -6.49 -8.79
C THR A 164 -11.11 -6.41 -8.22
N HIS A 165 -11.57 -5.22 -7.82
CA HIS A 165 -12.95 -5.01 -7.38
C HIS A 165 -13.95 -5.40 -8.47
N TYR A 166 -13.75 -4.89 -9.69
CA TYR A 166 -14.61 -5.21 -10.83
C TYR A 166 -14.56 -6.70 -11.21
N LEU A 167 -13.36 -7.32 -11.20
CA LEU A 167 -13.19 -8.73 -11.50
C LEU A 167 -13.94 -9.62 -10.51
N LEU A 168 -13.76 -9.39 -9.20
CA LEU A 168 -14.39 -10.20 -8.15
C LEU A 168 -15.90 -9.98 -8.09
N PHE A 169 -16.41 -8.82 -8.47
CA PHE A 169 -17.85 -8.59 -8.59
C PHE A 169 -18.49 -9.44 -9.69
N LYS A 170 -17.76 -9.74 -10.76
CA LYS A 170 -18.24 -10.61 -11.86
C LYS A 170 -18.12 -12.10 -11.54
N VAL A 171 -17.19 -12.51 -10.68
CA VAL A 171 -16.89 -13.93 -10.40
C VAL A 171 -17.60 -14.38 -9.11
N LYS A 172 -18.96 -14.38 -9.15
CA LYS A 172 -19.80 -14.84 -8.02
C LYS A 172 -19.37 -16.18 -7.38
N PRO A 173 -18.89 -17.23 -8.10
CA PRO A 173 -18.46 -18.48 -7.47
C PRO A 173 -17.33 -18.33 -6.46
N ILE A 174 -16.40 -17.40 -6.67
CA ILE A 174 -15.26 -17.18 -5.76
C ILE A 174 -15.74 -16.54 -4.45
N THR A 175 -16.65 -15.57 -4.54
CA THR A 175 -17.21 -14.93 -3.33
C THR A 175 -17.99 -15.93 -2.49
N LEU A 176 -18.78 -16.81 -3.11
CA LEU A 176 -19.53 -17.86 -2.40
C LEU A 176 -18.63 -18.88 -1.68
N LEU A 177 -17.44 -19.20 -2.25
CA LEU A 177 -16.46 -20.08 -1.60
C LEU A 177 -15.82 -19.41 -0.37
N ILE A 178 -15.52 -18.11 -0.46
CA ILE A 178 -14.92 -17.33 0.64
C ILE A 178 -15.93 -17.07 1.77
N GLU A 179 -17.21 -16.99 1.43
CA GLU A 179 -18.30 -16.76 2.38
C GLU A 179 -18.56 -17.96 3.30
N ARG A 180 -18.12 -19.17 2.94
CA ARG A 180 -18.32 -20.36 3.78
C ARG A 180 -17.54 -20.21 5.10
N PRO A 181 -18.19 -20.43 6.27
CA PRO A 181 -17.49 -20.36 7.55
C PRO A 181 -16.41 -21.43 7.66
N ILE A 182 -15.20 -21.06 8.10
CA ILE A 182 -14.07 -22.00 8.28
C ILE A 182 -14.34 -22.99 9.41
N PHE A 183 -15.12 -22.54 10.40
CA PHE A 183 -15.55 -23.35 11.54
C PHE A 183 -17.05 -23.61 11.43
N GLN A 184 -17.48 -24.59 10.67
CA GLN A 184 -18.73 -25.29 10.98
C GLN A 184 -18.40 -26.25 12.13
N GLY A 185 -18.64 -25.77 13.36
CA GLY A 185 -18.55 -26.65 14.53
C GLY A 185 -19.45 -27.86 14.29
N GLN A 186 -18.88 -29.05 14.44
CA GLN A 186 -19.62 -30.30 14.67
C GLN A 186 -20.48 -30.11 15.93
N GLY A 187 -21.68 -29.64 15.76
CA GLY A 187 -22.67 -29.42 16.80
C GLY A 187 -24.01 -29.88 16.35
N ARG A 188 -24.09 -31.17 15.99
CA ARG A 188 -25.36 -31.90 15.90
C ARG A 188 -25.14 -33.31 16.45
N MET A 189 -24.91 -33.39 17.76
CA MET A 189 -25.35 -34.59 18.44
C MET A 189 -26.88 -34.51 18.48
N LYS A 190 -27.52 -35.36 17.70
CA LYS A 190 -28.93 -35.64 17.76
C LYS A 190 -29.17 -36.33 19.11
N ASP A 191 -29.97 -35.70 19.95
CA ASP A 191 -30.58 -36.37 21.07
C ASP A 191 -31.43 -37.55 20.52
N CYS A 192 -31.06 -38.75 20.92
CA CYS A 192 -31.93 -39.95 20.93
C CYS A 192 -32.61 -40.06 22.26
#